data_9047e48d3fa3c601086e6146397a75c9
#
_entry.id   9047e48d3fa3c601086e6146397a75c9
#
_cell.length_a   1.000
_cell.length_b   1.000
_cell.length_c   1.000
_cell.angle_alpha   90.00
_cell.angle_beta   90.00
_cell.angle_gamma   90.00
#
_symmetry.space_group_name_H-M   'P 1'
#
loop_
_entity.id
_entity.type
_entity.pdbx_description
1 polymer ?
#
loop_
_entity_poly.entity_id
_entity_poly.type
_entity_poly.pdbx_seq_one_letter_code
_entity_poly.pdbx_strand_id
1 'polypeptide(L)'
;MLSDKLVQEYKEIFKKEYGQDLTDSEARDQAQRLTSFFEILYDQAVIDHRRKLRLKKEKIKGFFLESTEGPYTCAICRDNYSGNEIWWNPKGLRCKDCWNNIKKKVIPTLDYDSDDKIWIKEWQLQYDYGLHPATRNKLRREGLLNGRDLKRDDGSIYCTVYLIKENEEFFKKYPKKPKMTVKFVQSQTKKTNEK
;
A
#
# COMPACT_ATOMS: atom_id res chain seq x y z
N MET A 1 -14.79 22.11 34.29
CA MET A 1 -14.06 22.83 35.36
C MET A 1 -13.53 21.82 36.37
N LEU A 2 -12.27 21.95 36.75
CA LEU A 2 -11.69 21.11 37.82
C LEU A 2 -12.32 21.46 39.16
N SER A 3 -12.59 20.45 39.97
CA SER A 3 -13.07 20.65 41.32
C SER A 3 -11.98 21.19 42.23
N ASP A 4 -12.35 21.98 43.27
CA ASP A 4 -11.35 22.54 44.21
C ASP A 4 -10.55 21.44 44.91
N LYS A 5 -11.18 20.29 45.13
CA LYS A 5 -10.52 19.12 45.72
C LYS A 5 -9.36 18.64 44.84
N LEU A 6 -9.55 18.52 43.50
CA LEU A 6 -8.48 18.12 42.57
C LEU A 6 -7.36 19.15 42.50
N VAL A 7 -7.68 20.44 42.63
CA VAL A 7 -6.69 21.49 42.65
C VAL A 7 -5.80 21.38 43.92
N GLN A 8 -6.40 21.06 45.07
CA GLN A 8 -5.62 20.88 46.30
C GLN A 8 -4.75 19.61 46.22
N GLU A 9 -5.30 18.49 45.76
CA GLU A 9 -4.51 17.28 45.54
C GLU A 9 -3.33 17.52 44.57
N TYR A 10 -3.54 18.30 43.51
CA TYR A 10 -2.46 18.68 42.61
C TYR A 10 -1.36 19.50 43.29
N LYS A 11 -1.75 20.49 44.14
CA LYS A 11 -0.79 21.29 44.92
C LYS A 11 0.06 20.44 45.88
N GLU A 12 -0.59 19.48 46.55
CA GLU A 12 0.13 18.57 47.47
C GLU A 12 1.14 17.70 46.73
N ILE A 13 0.74 17.15 45.59
CA ILE A 13 1.64 16.34 44.72
C ILE A 13 2.79 17.21 44.22
N PHE A 14 2.49 18.39 43.68
CA PHE A 14 3.51 19.29 43.14
C PHE A 14 4.54 19.75 44.21
N LYS A 15 4.06 20.10 45.40
CA LYS A 15 4.91 20.43 46.53
C LYS A 15 5.81 19.26 46.94
N LYS A 16 5.26 18.04 46.97
CA LYS A 16 6.01 16.84 47.33
C LYS A 16 7.10 16.50 46.31
N GLU A 17 6.79 16.63 45.02
CA GLU A 17 7.73 16.23 43.94
C GLU A 17 8.76 17.31 43.61
N TYR A 18 8.36 18.60 43.67
CA TYR A 18 9.20 19.72 43.24
C TYR A 18 9.63 20.66 44.38
N GLY A 19 9.11 20.50 45.59
CA GLY A 19 9.45 21.31 46.74
C GLY A 19 8.95 22.75 46.67
N GLN A 20 8.03 23.07 45.75
CA GLN A 20 7.50 24.41 45.53
C GLN A 20 6.02 24.50 45.85
N ASP A 21 5.61 25.62 46.46
CA ASP A 21 4.21 25.91 46.70
C ASP A 21 3.61 26.70 45.52
N LEU A 22 2.49 26.24 45.00
CA LEU A 22 1.73 26.91 43.95
C LEU A 22 0.59 27.72 44.55
N THR A 23 0.30 28.88 43.98
CA THR A 23 -0.97 29.58 44.22
C THR A 23 -2.16 28.78 43.65
N ASP A 24 -3.38 29.04 44.14
CA ASP A 24 -4.57 28.34 43.65
C ASP A 24 -4.81 28.60 42.18
N SER A 25 -4.49 29.78 41.68
CA SER A 25 -4.59 30.14 40.25
C SER A 25 -3.61 29.34 39.40
N GLU A 26 -2.33 29.28 39.79
CA GLU A 26 -1.31 28.53 39.06
C GLU A 26 -1.58 27.03 39.07
N ALA A 27 -2.00 26.49 40.23
CA ALA A 27 -2.34 25.09 40.37
C ALA A 27 -3.52 24.71 39.47
N ARG A 28 -4.54 25.56 39.41
CA ARG A 28 -5.71 25.34 38.56
C ARG A 28 -5.34 25.37 37.10
N ASP A 29 -4.55 26.31 36.63
CA ASP A 29 -4.11 26.45 35.25
C ASP A 29 -3.24 25.25 34.81
N GLN A 30 -2.26 24.88 35.64
CA GLN A 30 -1.40 23.73 35.36
C GLN A 30 -2.16 22.40 35.38
N ALA A 31 -3.04 22.19 36.37
CA ALA A 31 -3.87 20.99 36.44
C ALA A 31 -4.82 20.89 35.23
N GLN A 32 -5.38 22.01 34.78
CA GLN A 32 -6.26 22.04 33.58
C GLN A 32 -5.47 21.67 32.33
N ARG A 33 -4.26 22.21 32.13
CA ARG A 33 -3.40 21.86 30.99
C ARG A 33 -3.03 20.38 31.01
N LEU A 34 -2.68 19.85 32.18
CA LEU A 34 -2.34 18.44 32.34
C LEU A 34 -3.54 17.53 32.05
N THR A 35 -4.72 17.89 32.53
CA THR A 35 -5.95 17.14 32.24
C THR A 35 -6.26 17.14 30.75
N SER A 36 -6.22 18.29 30.09
CA SER A 36 -6.44 18.40 28.65
C SER A 36 -5.43 17.60 27.84
N PHE A 37 -4.18 17.57 28.27
CA PHE A 37 -3.16 16.73 27.64
C PHE A 37 -3.49 15.23 27.76
N PHE A 38 -3.90 14.77 28.93
CA PHE A 38 -4.29 13.37 29.12
C PHE A 38 -5.59 13.01 28.39
N GLU A 39 -6.54 13.93 28.26
CA GLU A 39 -7.74 13.74 27.45
C GLU A 39 -7.38 13.47 26.00
N ILE A 40 -6.50 14.27 25.40
CA ILE A 40 -6.02 14.07 24.03
C ILE A 40 -5.33 12.71 23.88
N LEU A 41 -4.43 12.36 24.80
CA LEU A 41 -3.74 11.07 24.77
C LEU A 41 -4.72 9.89 24.91
N TYR A 42 -5.71 10.01 25.79
CA TYR A 42 -6.73 8.99 25.98
C TYR A 42 -7.59 8.80 24.74
N ASP A 43 -8.06 9.88 24.14
CA ASP A 43 -8.86 9.83 22.90
C ASP A 43 -8.08 9.18 21.78
N GLN A 44 -6.80 9.55 21.62
CA GLN A 44 -5.93 8.91 20.63
C GLN A 44 -5.75 7.42 20.93
N ALA A 45 -5.53 7.02 22.15
CA ALA A 45 -5.39 5.63 22.54
C ALA A 45 -6.67 4.81 22.28
N VAL A 46 -7.85 5.40 22.51
CA VAL A 46 -9.14 4.79 22.21
C VAL A 46 -9.34 4.60 20.70
N ILE A 47 -8.99 5.63 19.90
CA ILE A 47 -9.04 5.55 18.43
C ILE A 47 -8.13 4.43 17.93
N ASP A 48 -6.89 4.39 18.40
CA ASP A 48 -5.91 3.37 17.99
C ASP A 48 -6.33 1.96 18.42
N HIS A 49 -6.92 1.81 19.60
CA HIS A 49 -7.45 0.53 20.07
C HIS A 49 -8.60 0.04 19.19
N ARG A 50 -9.57 0.92 18.88
CA ARG A 50 -10.68 0.61 17.97
C ARG A 50 -10.20 0.25 16.58
N ARG A 51 -9.20 0.99 16.06
CA ARG A 51 -8.56 0.70 14.77
C ARG A 51 -7.89 -0.67 14.78
N LYS A 52 -7.13 -1.01 15.83
CA LYS A 52 -6.50 -2.35 15.98
C LYS A 52 -7.54 -3.48 16.03
N LEU A 53 -8.63 -3.30 16.75
CA LEU A 53 -9.72 -4.29 16.82
C LEU A 53 -10.39 -4.48 15.45
N ARG A 54 -10.67 -3.38 14.72
CA ARG A 54 -11.23 -3.43 13.38
C ARG A 54 -10.27 -4.17 12.43
N LEU A 55 -9.00 -3.79 12.39
CA LEU A 55 -7.97 -4.44 11.59
C LEU A 55 -7.84 -5.94 11.90
N LYS A 56 -7.97 -6.32 13.16
CA LYS A 56 -7.94 -7.73 13.56
C LYS A 56 -9.13 -8.53 13.01
N LYS A 57 -10.33 -7.94 13.00
CA LYS A 57 -11.53 -8.55 12.42
C LYS A 57 -11.50 -8.59 10.90
N GLU A 58 -10.96 -7.56 10.26
CA GLU A 58 -10.94 -7.39 8.81
C GLU A 58 -9.76 -8.09 8.13
N LYS A 59 -8.68 -8.37 8.87
CA LYS A 59 -7.49 -9.08 8.36
C LYS A 59 -7.80 -10.36 7.60
N ILE A 60 -8.84 -11.08 7.99
CA ILE A 60 -9.22 -12.35 7.35
C ILE A 60 -9.99 -12.10 6.04
N LYS A 61 -10.83 -11.05 6.00
CA LYS A 61 -11.69 -10.74 4.84
C LYS A 61 -11.07 -9.75 3.86
N GLY A 62 -10.19 -8.89 4.34
CA GLY A 62 -9.64 -7.75 3.61
C GLY A 62 -10.52 -6.50 3.71
N PHE A 63 -9.98 -5.35 3.34
CA PHE A 63 -10.64 -4.05 3.42
C PHE A 63 -10.01 -3.05 2.44
N PHE A 64 -10.74 -2.00 2.09
CA PHE A 64 -10.17 -0.85 1.39
C PHE A 64 -9.31 -0.03 2.35
N LEU A 65 -8.15 0.44 1.88
CA LEU A 65 -7.33 1.34 2.67
C LEU A 65 -8.06 2.67 2.83
N GLU A 66 -8.03 3.23 4.05
CA GLU A 66 -8.68 4.53 4.34
C GLU A 66 -7.77 5.72 4.02
N SER A 67 -6.52 5.45 3.76
CA SER A 67 -5.51 6.48 3.48
C SER A 67 -5.66 7.01 2.05
N THR A 68 -5.55 8.32 1.90
CA THR A 68 -5.34 8.97 0.61
C THR A 68 -3.87 8.94 0.20
N GLU A 69 -2.99 8.44 1.09
CA GLU A 69 -1.58 8.27 0.79
C GLU A 69 -1.39 7.22 -0.32
N GLY A 70 -0.31 7.33 -1.01
CA GLY A 70 0.07 6.45 -2.11
C GLY A 70 1.31 6.97 -2.80
N PRO A 71 1.65 6.41 -3.94
CA PRO A 71 0.90 5.41 -4.71
C PRO A 71 1.09 3.97 -4.21
N TYR A 72 0.02 3.21 -4.22
CA TYR A 72 0.02 1.77 -3.95
C TYR A 72 -0.10 0.99 -5.26
N THR A 73 0.75 0.00 -5.46
CA THR A 73 0.74 -0.79 -6.69
C THR A 73 -0.16 -2.02 -6.55
N CYS A 74 -1.10 -2.19 -7.47
CA CYS A 74 -1.93 -3.38 -7.53
C CYS A 74 -1.09 -4.62 -7.93
N ALA A 75 -1.20 -5.71 -7.17
CA ALA A 75 -0.45 -6.94 -7.44
C ALA A 75 -0.81 -7.61 -8.79
N ILE A 76 -1.96 -7.31 -9.36
CA ILE A 76 -2.44 -7.94 -10.60
C ILE A 76 -2.18 -7.05 -11.82
N CYS A 77 -2.78 -5.86 -11.90
CA CYS A 77 -2.61 -4.99 -13.07
C CYS A 77 -1.33 -4.15 -13.04
N ARG A 78 -0.64 -4.07 -11.90
CA ARG A 78 0.61 -3.30 -11.73
C ARG A 78 0.46 -1.79 -11.92
N ASP A 79 -0.76 -1.29 -11.94
CA ASP A 79 -1.01 0.14 -11.93
C ASP A 79 -0.99 0.69 -10.51
N ASN A 80 -0.71 1.98 -10.39
CA ASN A 80 -0.64 2.69 -9.12
C ASN A 80 -1.99 3.37 -8.83
N TYR A 81 -2.40 3.32 -7.57
CA TYR A 81 -3.67 3.82 -7.08
C TYR A 81 -3.50 4.54 -5.75
N SER A 82 -4.44 5.42 -5.42
CA SER A 82 -4.57 5.95 -4.06
C SER A 82 -5.11 4.88 -3.09
N GLY A 83 -4.90 5.08 -1.79
CA GLY A 83 -5.25 4.06 -0.79
C GLY A 83 -6.74 3.68 -0.79
N ASN A 84 -7.65 4.65 -1.00
CA ASN A 84 -9.10 4.41 -1.04
C ASN A 84 -9.58 3.58 -2.24
N GLU A 85 -8.74 3.40 -3.26
CA GLU A 85 -9.00 2.58 -4.45
C GLU A 85 -8.38 1.18 -4.34
N ILE A 86 -7.61 0.93 -3.27
CA ILE A 86 -6.88 -0.31 -3.04
C ILE A 86 -7.56 -1.17 -1.98
N TRP A 87 -7.85 -2.38 -2.34
CA TRP A 87 -8.26 -3.45 -1.46
C TRP A 87 -7.05 -4.21 -0.94
N TRP A 88 -6.91 -4.31 0.37
CA TRP A 88 -5.90 -5.13 1.02
C TRP A 88 -6.50 -6.40 1.61
N ASN A 89 -5.81 -7.51 1.49
CA ASN A 89 -6.03 -8.73 2.27
C ASN A 89 -4.69 -9.45 2.47
N PRO A 90 -4.63 -10.57 3.25
CA PRO A 90 -3.39 -11.31 3.46
C PRO A 90 -2.69 -11.80 2.18
N LYS A 91 -3.41 -11.84 1.06
CA LYS A 91 -2.90 -12.23 -0.26
C LYS A 91 -2.36 -11.04 -1.09
N GLY A 92 -2.30 -9.85 -0.53
CA GLY A 92 -1.71 -8.65 -1.14
C GLY A 92 -2.70 -7.53 -1.50
N LEU A 93 -2.17 -6.50 -2.17
CA LEU A 93 -2.90 -5.30 -2.58
C LEU A 93 -3.53 -5.49 -3.95
N ARG A 94 -4.79 -5.06 -4.12
CA ARG A 94 -5.52 -5.10 -5.40
C ARG A 94 -6.34 -3.86 -5.58
N CYS A 95 -6.37 -3.30 -6.79
CA CYS A 95 -7.30 -2.23 -7.09
C CYS A 95 -8.75 -2.74 -7.13
N LYS A 96 -9.69 -1.81 -7.03
CA LYS A 96 -11.13 -2.09 -7.04
C LYS A 96 -11.56 -2.93 -8.25
N ASP A 97 -11.06 -2.59 -9.44
CA ASP A 97 -11.39 -3.31 -10.67
C ASP A 97 -10.87 -4.75 -10.66
N CYS A 98 -9.61 -4.97 -10.26
CA CYS A 98 -9.05 -6.30 -10.12
C CYS A 98 -9.79 -7.13 -9.07
N TRP A 99 -10.18 -6.51 -7.95
CA TRP A 99 -11.00 -7.16 -6.93
C TRP A 99 -12.38 -7.58 -7.47
N ASN A 100 -13.04 -6.71 -8.24
CA ASN A 100 -14.31 -7.04 -8.89
C ASN A 100 -14.15 -8.17 -9.90
N ASN A 101 -13.07 -8.20 -10.69
CA ASN A 101 -12.79 -9.30 -11.62
C ASN A 101 -12.50 -10.63 -10.91
N ILE A 102 -11.93 -10.61 -9.69
CA ILE A 102 -11.81 -11.80 -8.84
C ILE A 102 -13.20 -12.30 -8.41
N LYS A 103 -14.08 -11.40 -7.95
CA LYS A 103 -15.46 -11.75 -7.57
C LYS A 103 -16.25 -12.33 -8.75
N LYS A 104 -16.07 -11.79 -9.95
CA LYS A 104 -16.64 -12.28 -11.20
C LYS A 104 -15.99 -13.57 -11.74
N LYS A 105 -15.00 -14.13 -11.02
CA LYS A 105 -14.22 -15.33 -11.39
C LYS A 105 -13.46 -15.22 -12.72
N VAL A 106 -13.24 -14.00 -13.22
CA VAL A 106 -12.36 -13.74 -14.37
C VAL A 106 -10.91 -14.03 -14.00
N ILE A 107 -10.54 -13.67 -12.79
CA ILE A 107 -9.25 -13.99 -12.19
C ILE A 107 -9.47 -15.13 -11.19
N PRO A 108 -8.77 -16.26 -11.28
CA PRO A 108 -8.90 -17.32 -10.30
C PRO A 108 -8.41 -16.85 -8.93
N THR A 109 -9.09 -17.28 -7.88
CA THR A 109 -8.65 -17.08 -6.48
C THR A 109 -7.51 -18.03 -6.17
N LEU A 110 -6.33 -17.76 -6.69
CA LEU A 110 -5.13 -18.48 -6.31
C LEU A 110 -4.59 -17.95 -4.97
N ASP A 111 -3.91 -18.82 -4.23
CA ASP A 111 -3.09 -18.38 -3.11
C ASP A 111 -1.90 -17.64 -3.71
N TYR A 112 -2.00 -16.32 -3.74
CA TYR A 112 -0.87 -15.50 -4.13
C TYR A 112 -0.04 -15.26 -2.88
N ASP A 113 1.14 -15.76 -2.87
CA ASP A 113 2.21 -15.00 -2.25
C ASP A 113 2.30 -13.72 -3.05
N SER A 114 2.31 -12.59 -2.41
CA SER A 114 2.26 -11.19 -2.86
C SER A 114 3.07 -10.80 -4.11
N ASP A 115 3.17 -11.66 -5.14
CA ASP A 115 4.31 -11.70 -6.01
C ASP A 115 4.06 -11.27 -7.44
N ASP A 116 4.94 -10.36 -7.84
CA ASP A 116 5.38 -10.05 -9.20
C ASP A 116 5.63 -11.29 -10.08
N LYS A 117 5.67 -12.48 -9.50
CA LYS A 117 6.00 -13.74 -10.13
C LYS A 117 4.80 -14.50 -10.69
N ILE A 118 3.57 -14.08 -10.36
CA ILE A 118 2.37 -14.84 -10.73
C ILE A 118 1.71 -14.25 -11.97
N TRP A 119 1.65 -12.92 -12.05
CA TRP A 119 0.98 -12.19 -13.12
C TRP A 119 1.94 -11.34 -13.93
N ILE A 120 1.76 -11.36 -15.25
CA ILE A 120 2.45 -10.48 -16.19
C ILE A 120 1.40 -9.63 -16.89
N LYS A 121 1.59 -8.32 -16.87
CA LYS A 121 0.78 -7.37 -17.65
C LYS A 121 1.28 -7.30 -19.09
N GLU A 122 0.44 -6.90 -20.01
CA GLU A 122 0.77 -6.84 -21.44
C GLU A 122 1.99 -5.99 -21.78
N TRP A 123 2.24 -4.87 -21.05
CA TRP A 123 3.45 -4.07 -21.26
C TRP A 123 4.72 -4.81 -20.85
N GLN A 124 4.66 -5.66 -19.79
CA GLN A 124 5.79 -6.48 -19.37
C GLN A 124 6.15 -7.53 -20.42
N LEU A 125 5.15 -8.08 -21.15
CA LEU A 125 5.44 -8.95 -22.28
C LEU A 125 6.24 -8.26 -23.38
N GLN A 126 5.97 -6.99 -23.62
CA GLN A 126 6.72 -6.20 -24.58
C GLN A 126 8.15 -5.91 -24.08
N TYR A 127 8.31 -5.44 -22.86
CA TYR A 127 9.61 -5.04 -22.31
C TYR A 127 10.49 -6.24 -21.93
N ASP A 128 9.92 -7.18 -21.16
CA ASP A 128 10.70 -8.30 -20.60
C ASP A 128 10.91 -9.42 -21.61
N TYR A 129 9.97 -9.61 -22.55
CA TYR A 129 10.00 -10.72 -23.51
C TYR A 129 10.13 -10.26 -24.96
N GLY A 130 10.01 -8.98 -25.25
CA GLY A 130 10.09 -8.41 -26.59
C GLY A 130 8.91 -8.74 -27.48
N LEU A 131 7.75 -9.06 -26.89
CA LEU A 131 6.55 -9.42 -27.64
C LEU A 131 5.78 -8.17 -28.04
N HIS A 132 5.86 -7.84 -29.32
CA HIS A 132 5.10 -6.73 -29.87
C HIS A 132 3.58 -7.00 -29.82
N PRO A 133 2.71 -5.98 -29.67
CA PRO A 133 1.26 -6.16 -29.58
C PRO A 133 0.65 -7.02 -30.68
N ALA A 134 1.08 -6.85 -31.94
CA ALA A 134 0.61 -7.66 -33.07
C ALA A 134 0.94 -9.15 -32.89
N THR A 135 2.16 -9.49 -32.50
CA THR A 135 2.60 -10.86 -32.24
C THR A 135 1.83 -11.47 -31.06
N ARG A 136 1.67 -10.71 -29.97
CA ARG A 136 0.90 -11.12 -28.80
C ARG A 136 -0.54 -11.48 -29.19
N ASN A 137 -1.21 -10.62 -29.95
CA ASN A 137 -2.58 -10.84 -30.40
C ASN A 137 -2.72 -12.07 -31.33
N LYS A 138 -1.70 -12.32 -32.18
CA LYS A 138 -1.62 -13.53 -33.00
C LYS A 138 -1.53 -14.77 -32.10
N LEU A 139 -0.58 -14.80 -31.16
CA LEU A 139 -0.39 -15.93 -30.23
C LEU A 139 -1.62 -16.22 -29.37
N ARG A 140 -2.35 -15.18 -28.96
CA ARG A 140 -3.63 -15.34 -28.24
C ARG A 140 -4.69 -16.02 -29.13
N ARG A 141 -4.81 -15.60 -30.39
CA ARG A 141 -5.77 -16.21 -31.34
C ARG A 141 -5.42 -17.66 -31.64
N GLU A 142 -4.16 -17.99 -31.65
CA GLU A 142 -3.64 -19.36 -31.88
C GLU A 142 -3.71 -20.23 -30.60
N GLY A 143 -4.18 -19.69 -29.50
CA GLY A 143 -4.24 -20.39 -28.19
C GLY A 143 -2.90 -20.71 -27.55
N LEU A 144 -1.81 -20.14 -28.09
CA LEU A 144 -0.45 -20.33 -27.59
C LEU A 144 -0.12 -19.42 -26.39
N LEU A 145 -0.91 -18.39 -26.15
CA LEU A 145 -0.78 -17.45 -25.06
C LEU A 145 -2.15 -17.15 -24.44
N ASN A 146 -2.36 -17.58 -23.21
CA ASN A 146 -3.62 -17.42 -22.49
C ASN A 146 -3.62 -16.10 -21.70
N GLY A 147 -4.41 -15.13 -22.17
CA GLY A 147 -4.59 -13.84 -21.51
C GLY A 147 -6.00 -13.65 -20.98
N ARG A 148 -6.11 -12.96 -19.85
CA ARG A 148 -7.38 -12.63 -19.21
C ARG A 148 -7.63 -11.14 -19.32
N ASP A 149 -8.71 -10.76 -19.99
CA ASP A 149 -9.11 -9.37 -20.17
C ASP A 149 -9.87 -8.90 -18.94
N LEU A 150 -9.29 -7.93 -18.23
CA LEU A 150 -9.87 -7.34 -17.04
C LEU A 150 -10.79 -6.20 -17.42
N LYS A 151 -12.04 -6.27 -16.96
CA LYS A 151 -13.09 -5.32 -17.32
C LYS A 151 -13.42 -4.42 -16.14
N ARG A 152 -13.71 -3.15 -16.45
CA ARG A 152 -14.34 -2.21 -15.52
C ARG A 152 -15.82 -2.56 -15.33
N ASP A 153 -16.48 -1.84 -14.46
CA ASP A 153 -17.91 -2.03 -14.19
C ASP A 153 -18.79 -1.64 -15.40
N ASP A 154 -18.32 -0.74 -16.27
CA ASP A 154 -18.94 -0.38 -17.55
C ASP A 154 -18.74 -1.42 -18.66
N GLY A 155 -18.02 -2.50 -18.38
CA GLY A 155 -17.70 -3.56 -19.34
C GLY A 155 -16.49 -3.30 -20.24
N SER A 156 -15.89 -2.10 -20.19
CA SER A 156 -14.69 -1.79 -20.96
C SER A 156 -13.47 -2.58 -20.46
N ILE A 157 -12.62 -3.04 -21.37
CA ILE A 157 -11.36 -3.72 -21.05
C ILE A 157 -10.34 -2.64 -20.70
N TYR A 158 -9.77 -2.68 -19.49
CA TYR A 158 -8.74 -1.73 -19.07
C TYR A 158 -7.32 -2.28 -19.12
N CYS A 159 -7.17 -3.61 -19.03
CA CYS A 159 -5.88 -4.27 -19.27
C CYS A 159 -6.05 -5.77 -19.49
N THR A 160 -5.03 -6.40 -20.07
CA THR A 160 -4.91 -7.86 -20.16
C THR A 160 -3.77 -8.33 -19.26
N VAL A 161 -4.01 -9.37 -18.47
CA VAL A 161 -3.03 -10.03 -17.63
C VAL A 161 -2.84 -11.47 -18.03
N TYR A 162 -1.63 -11.99 -17.79
CA TYR A 162 -1.21 -13.34 -18.16
C TYR A 162 -0.74 -14.06 -16.92
N LEU A 163 -1.38 -15.17 -16.56
CA LEU A 163 -0.97 -16.00 -15.43
C LEU A 163 0.22 -16.86 -15.87
N ILE A 164 1.34 -16.76 -15.15
CA ILE A 164 2.58 -17.49 -15.52
C ILE A 164 2.33 -18.99 -15.53
N LYS A 165 1.61 -19.51 -14.54
CA LYS A 165 1.28 -20.93 -14.44
C LYS A 165 0.45 -21.47 -15.62
N GLU A 166 -0.43 -20.65 -16.20
CA GLU A 166 -1.24 -21.03 -17.37
C GLU A 166 -0.46 -20.93 -18.69
N ASN A 167 0.72 -20.31 -18.67
CA ASN A 167 1.55 -20.04 -19.83
C ASN A 167 3.00 -20.55 -19.65
N GLU A 168 3.22 -21.56 -18.83
CA GLU A 168 4.56 -22.04 -18.49
C GLU A 168 5.36 -22.49 -19.73
N GLU A 169 4.72 -23.24 -20.65
CA GLU A 169 5.37 -23.70 -21.88
C GLU A 169 5.76 -22.52 -22.77
N PHE A 170 4.88 -21.53 -22.84
CA PHE A 170 5.16 -20.30 -23.56
C PHE A 170 6.38 -19.58 -22.99
N PHE A 171 6.44 -19.38 -21.68
CA PHE A 171 7.55 -18.66 -21.04
C PHE A 171 8.88 -19.45 -21.04
N LYS A 172 8.82 -20.78 -21.11
CA LYS A 172 10.00 -21.62 -21.35
C LYS A 172 10.56 -21.40 -22.76
N LYS A 173 9.68 -21.32 -23.77
CA LYS A 173 10.06 -21.09 -25.16
C LYS A 173 10.52 -19.67 -25.43
N TYR A 174 9.96 -18.68 -24.74
CA TYR A 174 10.29 -17.25 -24.86
C TYR A 174 10.80 -16.74 -23.52
N PRO A 175 12.09 -16.94 -23.19
CA PRO A 175 12.64 -16.50 -21.93
C PRO A 175 12.76 -14.97 -21.87
N LYS A 176 12.79 -14.44 -20.65
CA LYS A 176 13.01 -12.99 -20.43
C LYS A 176 14.31 -12.55 -21.09
N LYS A 177 14.26 -11.39 -21.75
CA LYS A 177 15.45 -10.75 -22.27
C LYS A 177 16.36 -10.32 -21.12
N PRO A 178 17.68 -10.47 -21.24
CA PRO A 178 18.59 -9.96 -20.24
C PRO A 178 18.42 -8.45 -20.12
N LYS A 179 18.30 -7.95 -18.89
CA LYS A 179 18.24 -6.50 -18.64
C LYS A 179 19.56 -5.89 -19.10
N MET A 180 19.51 -4.94 -20.03
CA MET A 180 20.68 -4.16 -20.40
C MET A 180 21.10 -3.33 -19.19
N THR A 181 22.26 -3.67 -18.61
CA THR A 181 22.87 -2.86 -17.57
C THR A 181 23.59 -1.71 -18.27
N VAL A 182 22.98 -0.53 -18.29
CA VAL A 182 23.65 0.68 -18.75
C VAL A 182 24.72 1.03 -17.73
N LYS A 183 25.98 0.72 -18.02
CA LYS A 183 27.11 1.24 -17.25
C LYS A 183 27.28 2.71 -17.64
N PHE A 184 26.92 3.61 -16.71
CA PHE A 184 27.28 5.01 -16.84
C PHE A 184 28.81 5.11 -16.75
N VAL A 185 29.47 5.32 -17.89
CA VAL A 185 30.89 5.72 -17.92
C VAL A 185 30.92 7.18 -17.50
N GLN A 186 31.34 7.46 -16.28
CA GLN A 186 31.64 8.83 -15.88
C GLN A 186 32.78 9.32 -16.73
N SER A 187 32.49 10.23 -17.66
CA SER A 187 33.53 10.96 -18.40
C SER A 187 34.30 11.80 -17.37
N GLN A 188 35.54 11.39 -17.12
CA GLN A 188 36.49 12.21 -16.36
C GLN A 188 36.79 13.44 -17.23
N THR A 189 36.19 14.57 -16.91
CA THR A 189 36.61 15.87 -17.40
C THR A 189 38.01 16.14 -16.88
N LYS A 190 39.00 15.99 -17.74
CA LYS A 190 40.38 16.46 -17.49
C LYS A 190 40.30 17.96 -17.23
N LYS A 191 40.56 18.38 -16.00
CA LYS A 191 40.87 19.76 -15.68
C LYS A 191 42.21 20.10 -16.38
N THR A 192 42.16 20.81 -17.47
CA THR A 192 43.32 21.51 -18.03
C THR A 192 43.65 22.63 -17.04
N ASN A 193 44.75 22.44 -16.29
CA ASN A 193 45.39 23.53 -15.58
C ASN A 193 46.13 24.38 -16.64
N GLU A 194 45.56 25.52 -16.93
CA GLU A 194 46.32 26.59 -17.58
C GLU A 194 47.17 27.29 -16.51
N LYS A 195 48.47 27.33 -16.79
CA LYS A 195 49.48 28.15 -16.10
C LYS A 195 49.47 29.55 -16.65
#